data_803a95d9f9ad1beab846a46c07ed830e
#
_entry.id   803a95d9f9ad1beab846a46c07ed830e
#
_cell.length_a   1.000
_cell.length_b   1.000
_cell.length_c   1.000
_cell.angle_alpha   90.00
_cell.angle_beta   90.00
_cell.angle_gamma   90.00
#
_symmetry.space_group_name_H-M   'P 1'
#
loop_
_entity.id
_entity.type
_entity.pdbx_description
1 polymer ?
#
loop_
_entity_poly.entity_id
_entity_poly.type
_entity_poly.pdbx_seq_one_letter_code
_entity_poly.pdbx_strand_id
1 'polypeptide(L)'
;MAFNPYTTPKYNIADPYGTSPSQRLSQALAGSTMRGKGARRQYGGTKFDLAKTYKKRVPQIVGQFSRRGLETSGMKNLALAEAASAYDRQRSEQRGALDQALFNIALQRMGDYGTYAGSRFEDALGGTRSRAERAAEIREALA
;
A
#
# COMPACT_ATOMS: atom_id res chain seq x y z
N MET A 1 -45.07 17.69 22.17
CA MET A 1 -44.02 17.61 21.13
C MET A 1 -44.25 16.36 20.30
N ALA A 2 -44.56 16.50 19.03
CA ALA A 2 -44.80 15.34 18.15
C ALA A 2 -43.48 14.66 17.85
N PHE A 3 -43.36 13.38 18.16
CA PHE A 3 -42.24 12.54 17.83
C PHE A 3 -42.22 12.38 16.31
N ASN A 4 -41.17 12.87 15.65
CA ASN A 4 -41.01 12.73 14.20
C ASN A 4 -40.20 11.46 13.95
N PRO A 5 -40.82 10.35 13.50
CA PRO A 5 -40.11 9.07 13.26
C PRO A 5 -39.12 9.12 12.12
N TYR A 6 -39.09 10.22 11.35
CA TYR A 6 -38.17 10.38 10.21
C TYR A 6 -36.83 11.04 10.58
N THR A 7 -36.67 11.50 11.83
CA THR A 7 -35.44 12.17 12.30
C THR A 7 -34.56 11.31 13.19
N THR A 8 -34.90 10.04 13.40
CA THR A 8 -33.93 9.14 14.03
C THR A 8 -32.74 8.94 13.09
N PRO A 9 -31.53 9.39 13.47
CA PRO A 9 -30.36 9.09 12.69
C PRO A 9 -30.26 7.59 12.57
N LYS A 10 -30.13 7.07 11.35
CA LYS A 10 -29.87 5.65 11.10
C LYS A 10 -28.44 5.33 11.54
N TYR A 11 -28.19 5.39 12.83
CA TYR A 11 -27.00 4.79 13.40
C TYR A 11 -27.15 3.29 13.23
N ASN A 12 -26.32 2.72 12.38
CA ASN A 12 -26.24 1.27 12.26
C ASN A 12 -25.63 0.78 13.58
N ILE A 13 -26.50 0.32 14.48
CA ILE A 13 -26.12 -0.17 15.83
C ILE A 13 -25.11 -1.33 15.73
N ALA A 14 -24.97 -1.94 14.53
CA ALA A 14 -24.01 -2.98 14.24
C ALA A 14 -22.55 -2.48 14.05
N ASP A 15 -22.29 -1.17 13.98
CA ASP A 15 -20.96 -0.64 13.88
C ASP A 15 -20.49 -0.11 15.25
N PRO A 16 -19.70 -0.88 16.02
CA PRO A 16 -19.26 -0.48 17.37
C PRO A 16 -18.39 0.80 17.36
N TYR A 17 -17.95 1.24 16.18
CA TYR A 17 -17.11 2.45 16.01
C TYR A 17 -17.85 3.61 15.32
N GLY A 18 -19.12 3.46 14.94
CA GLY A 18 -19.94 4.52 14.33
C GLY A 18 -19.43 5.08 12.99
N THR A 19 -18.50 4.38 12.33
CA THR A 19 -17.92 4.83 11.06
C THR A 19 -18.71 4.26 9.88
N SER A 20 -19.11 5.13 8.94
CA SER A 20 -19.80 4.69 7.73
C SER A 20 -18.86 3.87 6.82
N PRO A 21 -19.41 2.98 5.95
CA PRO A 21 -18.59 2.23 5.00
C PRO A 21 -17.67 3.11 4.14
N SER A 22 -18.15 4.29 3.74
CA SER A 22 -17.36 5.28 2.99
C SER A 22 -16.21 5.87 3.80
N GLN A 23 -16.41 6.11 5.10
CA GLN A 23 -15.34 6.59 5.99
C GLN A 23 -14.27 5.51 6.19
N ARG A 24 -14.66 4.25 6.39
CA ARG A 24 -13.74 3.12 6.49
C ARG A 24 -12.90 2.97 5.21
N LEU A 25 -13.53 3.05 4.04
CA LEU A 25 -12.82 3.02 2.77
C LEU A 25 -11.84 4.19 2.65
N SER A 26 -12.25 5.42 2.97
CA SER A 26 -11.36 6.58 2.87
C SER A 26 -10.16 6.47 3.80
N GLN A 27 -10.33 5.96 5.02
CA GLN A 27 -9.24 5.70 5.96
C GLN A 27 -8.29 4.61 5.45
N ALA A 28 -8.82 3.50 4.91
CA ALA A 28 -8.01 2.42 4.32
C ALA A 28 -7.19 2.92 3.13
N LEU A 29 -7.78 3.74 2.25
CA LEU A 29 -7.09 4.34 1.11
C LEU A 29 -6.02 5.34 1.53
N ALA A 30 -6.29 6.16 2.55
CA ALA A 30 -5.29 7.07 3.11
C ALA A 30 -4.11 6.30 3.70
N GLY A 31 -4.37 5.25 4.47
CA GLY A 31 -3.35 4.38 5.04
C GLY A 31 -2.49 3.70 3.96
N SER A 32 -3.11 3.18 2.90
CA SER A 32 -2.40 2.55 1.78
C SER A 32 -1.55 3.56 0.99
N THR A 33 -2.02 4.81 0.86
CA THR A 33 -1.25 5.90 0.24
C THR A 33 -0.01 6.25 1.06
N MET A 34 -0.15 6.32 2.40
CA MET A 34 0.99 6.57 3.28
C MET A 34 2.02 5.44 3.22
N ARG A 35 1.58 4.18 3.20
CA ARG A 35 2.49 3.02 3.03
C ARG A 35 3.24 3.08 1.71
N GLY A 36 2.57 3.42 0.60
CA GLY A 36 3.21 3.60 -0.70
C GLY A 36 4.26 4.72 -0.70
N LYS A 37 3.97 5.85 -0.07
CA LYS A 37 4.94 6.94 0.12
C LYS A 37 6.13 6.49 0.98
N GLY A 38 5.88 5.72 2.06
CA GLY A 38 6.90 5.16 2.93
C GLY A 38 7.84 4.22 2.18
N ALA A 39 7.31 3.26 1.41
CA ALA A 39 8.09 2.34 0.60
C ALA A 39 8.99 3.06 -0.40
N ARG A 40 8.48 4.09 -1.09
CA ARG A 40 9.28 4.91 -2.03
C ARG A 40 10.36 5.70 -1.33
N ARG A 41 10.10 6.27 -0.15
CA ARG A 41 11.12 6.98 0.65
C ARG A 41 12.23 6.04 1.10
N GLN A 42 11.88 4.87 1.60
CA GLN A 42 12.83 3.84 1.99
C GLN A 42 13.71 3.42 0.81
N TYR A 43 13.12 3.15 -0.33
CA TYR A 43 13.87 2.83 -1.56
C TYR A 43 14.82 3.98 -1.96
N GLY A 44 14.37 5.24 -1.90
CA GLY A 44 15.21 6.40 -2.18
C GLY A 44 16.41 6.49 -1.25
N GLY A 45 16.23 6.24 0.05
CA GLY A 45 17.31 6.20 1.04
C GLY A 45 18.31 5.08 0.77
N THR A 46 17.82 3.85 0.59
CA THR A 46 18.68 2.69 0.33
C THR A 46 19.45 2.82 -1.00
N LYS A 47 18.80 3.34 -2.04
CA LYS A 47 19.45 3.65 -3.32
C LYS A 47 20.60 4.65 -3.16
N PHE A 48 20.38 5.71 -2.37
CA PHE A 48 21.39 6.71 -2.09
C PHE A 48 22.59 6.14 -1.33
N ASP A 49 22.34 5.34 -0.29
CA ASP A 49 23.37 4.70 0.52
C ASP A 49 24.18 3.69 -0.31
N LEU A 50 23.51 2.92 -1.16
CA LEU A 50 24.17 1.99 -2.07
C LEU A 50 25.11 2.73 -3.04
N ALA A 51 24.64 3.83 -3.64
CA ALA A 51 25.46 4.65 -4.54
C ALA A 51 26.66 5.28 -3.80
N LYS A 52 26.46 5.74 -2.56
CA LYS A 52 27.53 6.29 -1.71
C LYS A 52 28.58 5.22 -1.38
N THR A 53 28.15 4.01 -1.04
CA THR A 53 29.03 2.87 -0.75
C THR A 53 29.84 2.49 -1.97
N TYR A 54 29.22 2.39 -3.14
CA TYR A 54 29.89 2.10 -4.39
C TYR A 54 30.94 3.18 -4.72
N LYS A 55 30.57 4.47 -4.63
CA LYS A 55 31.50 5.60 -4.86
C LYS A 55 32.71 5.57 -3.94
N LYS A 56 32.58 5.07 -2.71
CA LYS A 56 33.70 4.91 -1.78
C LYS A 56 34.56 3.68 -2.12
N ARG A 57 33.96 2.60 -2.58
CA ARG A 57 34.62 1.33 -2.87
C ARG A 57 35.52 1.41 -4.09
N VAL A 58 35.10 2.11 -5.14
CA VAL A 58 35.90 2.25 -6.39
C VAL A 58 37.28 2.87 -6.12
N PRO A 59 37.45 4.02 -5.47
CA PRO A 59 38.77 4.57 -5.17
C PRO A 59 39.61 3.67 -4.25
N GLN A 60 38.97 2.93 -3.33
CA GLN A 60 39.68 1.98 -2.47
C GLN A 60 40.30 0.85 -3.26
N ILE A 61 39.55 0.26 -4.23
CA ILE A 61 40.08 -0.75 -5.13
C ILE A 61 41.24 -0.17 -5.92
N VAL A 62 41.05 0.95 -6.58
CA VAL A 62 42.13 1.61 -7.36
C VAL A 62 43.36 1.86 -6.49
N GLY A 63 43.21 2.44 -5.30
CA GLY A 63 44.33 2.73 -4.40
C GLY A 63 45.05 1.47 -3.90
N GLN A 64 44.37 0.36 -3.69
CA GLN A 64 45.00 -0.93 -3.33
C GLN A 64 45.91 -1.46 -4.44
N PHE A 65 45.45 -1.38 -5.69
CA PHE A 65 46.21 -1.86 -6.86
C PHE A 65 47.36 -0.88 -7.17
N SER A 66 47.18 0.41 -7.05
CA SER A 66 48.26 1.42 -7.22
C SER A 66 49.41 1.20 -6.24
N ARG A 67 49.11 0.99 -4.96
CA ARG A 67 50.11 0.70 -3.92
C ARG A 67 50.95 -0.57 -4.21
N ARG A 68 50.41 -1.48 -4.98
CA ARG A 68 51.07 -2.74 -5.40
C ARG A 68 51.75 -2.65 -6.74
N GLY A 69 51.77 -1.44 -7.39
CA GLY A 69 52.30 -1.28 -8.74
C GLY A 69 51.51 -1.97 -9.85
N LEU A 70 50.26 -2.31 -9.59
CA LEU A 70 49.38 -3.09 -10.49
C LEU A 70 48.31 -2.20 -11.16
N GLU A 71 48.61 -0.94 -11.43
CA GLU A 71 47.67 0.04 -11.97
C GLU A 71 47.02 -0.37 -13.29
N THR A 72 47.77 -1.07 -14.16
CA THR A 72 47.30 -1.52 -15.48
C THR A 72 46.90 -3.00 -15.52
N SER A 73 46.83 -3.65 -14.36
CA SER A 73 46.58 -5.08 -14.29
C SER A 73 45.13 -5.46 -14.66
N GLY A 74 44.96 -6.56 -15.38
CA GLY A 74 43.63 -7.15 -15.62
C GLY A 74 42.87 -7.47 -14.33
N MET A 75 43.59 -7.77 -13.23
CA MET A 75 43.01 -8.06 -11.92
C MET A 75 42.31 -6.81 -11.33
N LYS A 76 42.85 -5.61 -11.53
CA LYS A 76 42.17 -4.35 -11.13
C LYS A 76 40.84 -4.21 -11.90
N ASN A 77 40.89 -4.42 -13.21
CA ASN A 77 39.68 -4.32 -14.04
C ASN A 77 38.65 -5.36 -13.67
N LEU A 78 39.07 -6.59 -13.33
CA LEU A 78 38.18 -7.63 -12.82
C LEU A 78 37.51 -7.21 -11.48
N ALA A 79 38.31 -6.72 -10.53
CA ALA A 79 37.78 -6.24 -9.22
C ALA A 79 36.80 -5.07 -9.35
N LEU A 80 37.03 -4.16 -10.30
CA LEU A 80 36.10 -3.07 -10.60
C LEU A 80 34.83 -3.59 -11.27
N ALA A 81 34.93 -4.55 -12.19
CA ALA A 81 33.78 -5.18 -12.84
C ALA A 81 32.91 -5.96 -11.82
N GLU A 82 33.54 -6.67 -10.90
CA GLU A 82 32.84 -7.36 -9.80
C GLU A 82 32.13 -6.36 -8.88
N ALA A 83 32.77 -5.25 -8.53
CA ALA A 83 32.15 -4.21 -7.72
C ALA A 83 30.94 -3.57 -8.43
N ALA A 84 31.04 -3.35 -9.74
CA ALA A 84 29.95 -2.81 -10.56
C ALA A 84 28.79 -3.83 -10.65
N SER A 85 29.07 -5.10 -10.92
CA SER A 85 28.05 -6.14 -11.02
C SER A 85 27.33 -6.37 -9.68
N ALA A 86 28.06 -6.32 -8.56
CA ALA A 86 27.47 -6.39 -7.23
C ALA A 86 26.55 -5.20 -6.94
N TYR A 87 26.94 -3.99 -7.33
CA TYR A 87 26.12 -2.81 -7.23
C TYR A 87 24.82 -2.91 -8.04
N ASP A 88 24.92 -3.35 -9.30
CA ASP A 88 23.76 -3.51 -10.18
C ASP A 88 22.80 -4.60 -9.67
N ARG A 89 23.33 -5.71 -9.16
CA ARG A 89 22.52 -6.76 -8.53
C ARG A 89 21.74 -6.23 -7.34
N GLN A 90 22.41 -5.58 -6.40
CA GLN A 90 21.77 -5.02 -5.20
C GLN A 90 20.74 -3.94 -5.56
N ARG A 91 21.02 -3.11 -6.57
CA ARG A 91 20.06 -2.12 -7.08
C ARG A 91 18.83 -2.78 -7.70
N SER A 92 19.00 -3.86 -8.44
CA SER A 92 17.91 -4.64 -9.03
C SER A 92 17.04 -5.29 -7.96
N GLU A 93 17.66 -5.90 -6.95
CA GLU A 93 16.96 -6.51 -5.80
C GLU A 93 16.12 -5.47 -5.02
N GLN A 94 16.71 -4.31 -4.75
CA GLN A 94 15.98 -3.22 -4.07
C GLN A 94 14.79 -2.71 -4.89
N ARG A 95 14.95 -2.62 -6.22
CA ARG A 95 13.86 -2.24 -7.12
C ARG A 95 12.76 -3.29 -7.12
N GLY A 96 13.12 -4.57 -7.21
CA GLY A 96 12.17 -5.68 -7.12
C GLY A 96 11.38 -5.68 -5.81
N ALA A 97 12.05 -5.42 -4.68
CA ALA A 97 11.41 -5.30 -3.38
C ALA A 97 10.41 -4.12 -3.32
N LEU A 98 10.76 -2.96 -3.91
CA LEU A 98 9.84 -1.83 -4.03
C LEU A 98 8.62 -2.18 -4.88
N ASP A 99 8.84 -2.78 -6.05
CA ASP A 99 7.76 -3.15 -6.99
C ASP A 99 6.81 -4.15 -6.32
N GLN A 100 7.33 -5.13 -5.58
CA GLN A 100 6.52 -6.07 -4.81
C GLN A 100 5.75 -5.40 -3.68
N ALA A 101 6.35 -4.47 -2.95
CA ALA A 101 5.66 -3.71 -1.92
C ALA A 101 4.51 -2.87 -2.48
N LEU A 102 4.72 -2.21 -3.62
CA LEU A 102 3.69 -1.43 -4.30
C LEU A 102 2.57 -2.31 -4.86
N PHE A 103 2.92 -3.49 -5.40
CA PHE A 103 1.94 -4.46 -5.87
C PHE A 103 1.05 -4.97 -4.72
N ASN A 104 1.63 -5.31 -3.58
CA ASN A 104 0.87 -5.74 -2.41
C ASN A 104 -0.08 -4.64 -1.89
N ILE A 105 0.35 -3.38 -1.92
CA ILE A 105 -0.49 -2.24 -1.58
C ILE A 105 -1.65 -2.09 -2.57
N ALA A 106 -1.40 -2.32 -3.87
CA ALA A 106 -2.44 -2.28 -4.89
C ALA A 106 -3.48 -3.39 -4.71
N LEU A 107 -3.04 -4.63 -4.42
CA LEU A 107 -3.93 -5.75 -4.11
C LEU A 107 -4.80 -5.46 -2.89
N GLN A 108 -4.21 -4.91 -1.84
CA GLN A 108 -4.95 -4.53 -0.64
C GLN A 108 -6.02 -3.48 -0.94
N ARG A 109 -5.71 -2.47 -1.75
CA ARG A 109 -6.70 -1.47 -2.20
C ARG A 109 -7.86 -2.11 -2.96
N MET A 110 -7.58 -3.07 -3.83
CA MET A 110 -8.63 -3.81 -4.55
C MET A 110 -9.54 -4.56 -3.56
N GLY A 111 -8.96 -5.19 -2.54
CA GLY A 111 -9.73 -5.83 -1.46
C GLY A 111 -10.61 -4.83 -0.69
N ASP A 112 -10.06 -3.66 -0.33
CA ASP A 112 -10.79 -2.60 0.37
C ASP A 112 -11.99 -2.09 -0.46
N TYR A 113 -11.82 -1.92 -1.77
CA TYR A 113 -12.93 -1.60 -2.68
C TYR A 113 -13.96 -2.71 -2.79
N GLY A 114 -13.54 -3.97 -2.86
CA GLY A 114 -14.43 -5.12 -2.88
C GLY A 114 -15.30 -5.21 -1.62
N THR A 115 -14.69 -5.02 -0.45
CA THR A 115 -15.39 -4.97 0.83
C THR A 115 -16.40 -3.83 0.89
N TYR A 116 -16.02 -2.64 0.41
CA TYR A 116 -16.91 -1.50 0.33
C TYR A 116 -18.11 -1.77 -0.59
N ALA A 117 -17.88 -2.32 -1.77
CA ALA A 117 -18.95 -2.67 -2.71
C ALA A 117 -19.90 -3.70 -2.13
N GLY A 118 -19.37 -4.72 -1.44
CA GLY A 118 -20.16 -5.73 -0.73
C GLY A 118 -21.04 -5.12 0.35
N SER A 119 -20.49 -4.27 1.22
CA SER A 119 -21.25 -3.62 2.29
C SER A 119 -22.35 -2.70 1.74
N ARG A 120 -22.10 -1.99 0.65
CA ARG A 120 -23.12 -1.16 -0.03
C ARG A 120 -24.23 -1.99 -0.63
N PHE A 121 -23.90 -3.15 -1.17
CA PHE A 121 -24.88 -4.08 -1.72
C PHE A 121 -25.76 -4.68 -0.61
N GLU A 122 -25.18 -5.09 0.51
CA GLU A 122 -25.91 -5.58 1.68
C GLU A 122 -26.84 -4.53 2.28
N ASP A 123 -26.36 -3.28 2.41
CA ASP A 123 -27.17 -2.15 2.87
C ASP A 123 -28.36 -1.90 1.93
N ALA A 124 -28.16 -1.99 0.62
CA ALA A 124 -29.22 -1.84 -0.37
C ALA A 124 -30.26 -2.97 -0.29
N LEU A 125 -29.81 -4.24 -0.12
CA LEU A 125 -30.70 -5.37 0.06
C LEU A 125 -31.47 -5.30 1.38
N GLY A 126 -30.82 -4.93 2.47
CA GLY A 126 -31.45 -4.72 3.77
C GLY A 126 -32.54 -3.65 3.72
N GLY A 127 -32.26 -2.54 3.02
CA GLY A 127 -33.24 -1.48 2.79
C GLY A 127 -34.45 -1.90 1.98
N THR A 128 -34.29 -2.77 0.99
CA THR A 128 -35.41 -3.28 0.19
C THR A 128 -36.25 -4.29 0.96
N ARG A 129 -35.65 -5.17 1.73
CA ARG A 129 -36.34 -6.13 2.61
C ARG A 129 -37.19 -5.40 3.64
N SER A 130 -36.65 -4.43 4.37
CA SER A 130 -37.39 -3.66 5.36
C SER A 130 -38.54 -2.85 4.78
N ARG A 131 -38.45 -2.40 3.53
CA ARG A 131 -39.58 -1.75 2.82
C ARG A 131 -40.65 -2.76 2.43
N ALA A 132 -40.28 -3.92 1.98
CA ALA A 132 -41.23 -5.00 1.64
C ALA A 132 -42.01 -5.50 2.88
N GLU A 133 -41.30 -5.69 4.00
CA GLU A 133 -41.91 -6.09 5.27
C GLU A 133 -42.91 -5.02 5.77
N ARG A 134 -42.55 -3.75 5.76
CA ARG A 134 -43.50 -2.65 6.12
C ARG A 134 -44.69 -2.57 5.19
N ALA A 135 -44.48 -2.80 3.89
CA ALA A 135 -45.58 -2.83 2.93
C ALA A 135 -46.55 -4.00 3.18
N ALA A 136 -46.00 -5.15 3.61
CA ALA A 136 -46.82 -6.31 4.02
C ALA A 136 -47.63 -6.02 5.29
N GLU A 137 -47.00 -5.46 6.34
CA GLU A 137 -47.63 -5.03 7.58
C GLU A 137 -48.80 -4.04 7.33
N ILE A 138 -48.59 -3.05 6.45
CA ILE A 138 -49.61 -2.07 6.10
C ILE A 138 -50.79 -2.76 5.38
N ARG A 139 -50.49 -3.69 4.49
CA ARG A 139 -51.57 -4.44 3.79
C ARG A 139 -52.38 -5.30 4.74
N GLU A 140 -51.74 -5.96 5.71
CA GLU A 140 -52.39 -6.77 6.73
C GLU A 140 -53.23 -5.89 7.67
N ALA A 141 -52.75 -4.67 8.01
CA ALA A 141 -53.52 -3.74 8.85
C ALA A 141 -54.72 -3.10 8.15
N LEU A 142 -54.78 -3.13 6.80
CA LEU A 142 -55.87 -2.58 5.99
C LEU A 142 -56.88 -3.64 5.53
N ALA A 143 -56.57 -4.89 5.78
CA ALA A 143 -57.49 -6.01 5.45
C ALA A 143 -58.42 -6.34 6.60
#